data_cba390e6d588f49dfd12f2da9c72c283
#
_entry.id   cba390e6d588f49dfd12f2da9c72c283
#
_cell.length_a   1.000
_cell.length_b   1.000
_cell.length_c   1.000
_cell.angle_alpha   90.00
_cell.angle_beta   90.00
_cell.angle_gamma   90.00
#
_symmetry.space_group_name_H-M   'P 1'
#
loop_
_entity.id
_entity.type
_entity.pdbx_description
1 polymer ?
#
loop_
_entity_poly.entity_id
_entity_poly.type
_entity_poly.pdbx_seq_one_letter_code
_entity_poly.pdbx_strand_id
1 'polypeptide(L)'
;LVGRVRREEIPNAYYKAASIREAIDLPLKKHKVPESERQAIIGNLFAHFDLTSVAREPASALDSEKRHLLAIAAALSFSPAAIVADEPTKGLDEVASARVAKALFSYDKQVVFATHDTDLIVRPEYAIGRVLVVDDHRVVFDGAPREAVDFYTDLVRSKYEAAKGDRA
;
A
#
# COMPACT_ATOMS: atom_id res chain seq x y z
N LEU A 1 15.96 6.89 -1.14
CA LEU A 1 15.34 5.58 -1.32
C LEU A 1 13.83 5.73 -1.39
N VAL A 2 13.16 4.96 -2.27
CA VAL A 2 11.70 4.93 -2.40
C VAL A 2 11.24 3.50 -2.15
N GLY A 3 10.30 3.32 -1.22
CA GLY A 3 9.68 2.03 -0.96
C GLY A 3 8.61 1.72 -2.02
N ARG A 4 8.51 0.47 -2.46
CA ARG A 4 7.50 0.00 -3.43
C ARG A 4 6.61 -1.03 -2.79
N VAL A 5 5.31 -0.83 -2.97
CA VAL A 5 4.27 -1.78 -2.56
C VAL A 5 3.40 -2.09 -3.76
N ARG A 6 3.20 -3.38 -4.05
CA ARG A 6 2.27 -3.84 -5.06
C ARG A 6 1.30 -4.81 -4.42
N ARG A 7 0.07 -4.38 -4.18
CA ARG A 7 -0.95 -5.21 -3.53
C ARG A 7 -0.38 -5.93 -2.29
N GLU A 8 -0.56 -7.24 -2.21
CA GLU A 8 -0.01 -8.12 -1.17
C GLU A 8 1.34 -8.76 -1.55
N GLU A 9 2.03 -8.23 -2.57
CA GLU A 9 3.32 -8.79 -3.01
C GLU A 9 4.41 -8.49 -1.99
N ILE A 10 4.86 -9.53 -1.33
CA ILE A 10 6.04 -9.53 -0.48
C ILE A 10 7.22 -10.18 -1.21
N PRO A 11 8.47 -9.79 -0.90
CA PRO A 11 9.62 -10.40 -1.55
C PRO A 11 9.64 -11.93 -1.40
N ASN A 12 9.94 -12.66 -2.47
CA ASN A 12 10.00 -14.13 -2.46
C ASN A 12 10.91 -14.69 -1.36
N ALA A 13 11.95 -13.95 -0.97
CA ALA A 13 12.84 -14.32 0.12
C ALA A 13 12.10 -14.46 1.48
N TYR A 14 11.00 -13.74 1.66
CA TYR A 14 10.21 -13.78 2.90
C TYR A 14 9.52 -15.13 3.12
N TYR A 15 9.13 -15.80 2.03
CA TYR A 15 8.55 -17.15 2.09
C TYR A 15 9.58 -18.24 2.45
N LYS A 16 10.87 -17.93 2.36
CA LYS A 16 11.97 -18.84 2.73
C LYS A 16 12.44 -18.67 4.16
N ALA A 17 12.09 -17.57 4.81
CA ALA A 17 12.44 -17.32 6.20
C ALA A 17 11.53 -18.11 7.16
N ALA A 18 12.04 -18.48 8.31
CA ALA A 18 11.29 -19.23 9.32
C ALA A 18 10.14 -18.39 9.93
N SER A 19 10.28 -17.07 9.91
CA SER A 19 9.27 -16.14 10.41
C SER A 19 9.31 -14.80 9.67
N ILE A 20 8.21 -14.03 9.75
CA ILE A 20 8.19 -12.69 9.17
C ILE A 20 9.17 -11.73 9.85
N ARG A 21 9.45 -11.95 11.14
CA ARG A 21 10.49 -11.20 11.85
C ARG A 21 11.87 -11.44 11.24
N GLU A 22 12.23 -12.68 11.04
CA GLU A 22 13.50 -13.07 10.40
C GLU A 22 13.56 -12.54 8.96
N ALA A 23 12.46 -12.59 8.23
CA ALA A 23 12.38 -12.10 6.85
C ALA A 23 12.78 -10.63 6.72
N ILE A 24 12.41 -9.77 7.68
CA ILE A 24 12.82 -8.35 7.71
C ILE A 24 14.23 -8.20 8.29
N ASP A 25 14.61 -8.99 9.31
CA ASP A 25 15.92 -8.90 9.96
C ASP A 25 17.09 -9.25 9.02
N LEU A 26 16.95 -10.32 8.23
CA LEU A 26 18.02 -10.80 7.34
C LEU A 26 18.52 -9.75 6.33
N PRO A 27 17.67 -9.03 5.58
CA PRO A 27 18.12 -7.97 4.69
C PRO A 27 18.82 -6.82 5.44
N LEU A 28 18.29 -6.41 6.57
CA LEU A 28 18.89 -5.36 7.40
C LEU A 28 20.28 -5.77 7.91
N LYS A 29 20.42 -7.03 8.36
CA LYS A 29 21.70 -7.62 8.78
C LYS A 29 22.70 -7.66 7.62
N LYS A 30 22.26 -8.05 6.43
CA LYS A 30 23.10 -8.05 5.21
C LYS A 30 23.63 -6.66 4.87
N HIS A 31 22.86 -5.62 5.13
CA HIS A 31 23.25 -4.22 4.98
C HIS A 31 24.01 -3.66 6.18
N LYS A 32 24.44 -4.52 7.11
CA LYS A 32 25.26 -4.17 8.28
C LYS A 32 24.58 -3.19 9.25
N VAL A 33 23.25 -3.16 9.29
CA VAL A 33 22.51 -2.41 10.31
C VAL A 33 22.76 -3.06 11.68
N PRO A 34 23.17 -2.28 12.71
CA PRO A 34 23.43 -2.80 14.05
C PRO A 34 22.22 -3.54 14.64
N GLU A 35 22.46 -4.56 15.46
CA GLU A 35 21.40 -5.41 16.01
C GLU A 35 20.34 -4.62 16.79
N SER A 36 20.78 -3.71 17.66
CA SER A 36 19.88 -2.86 18.43
C SER A 36 18.96 -2.00 17.55
N GLU A 37 19.51 -1.47 16.46
CA GLU A 37 18.75 -0.68 15.49
C GLU A 37 17.78 -1.56 14.71
N ARG A 38 18.19 -2.76 14.26
CA ARG A 38 17.30 -3.71 13.59
C ARG A 38 16.11 -4.10 14.46
N GLN A 39 16.36 -4.40 15.74
CA GLN A 39 15.30 -4.76 16.69
C GLN A 39 14.31 -3.60 16.89
N ALA A 40 14.81 -2.36 16.95
CA ALA A 40 13.96 -1.18 17.08
C ALA A 40 13.11 -0.96 15.80
N ILE A 41 13.71 -1.07 14.61
CA ILE A 41 13.00 -0.96 13.33
C ILE A 41 11.88 -1.99 13.24
N ILE A 42 12.19 -3.26 13.47
CA ILE A 42 11.21 -4.34 13.38
C ILE A 42 10.11 -4.17 14.43
N GLY A 43 10.48 -3.85 15.68
CA GLY A 43 9.50 -3.63 16.75
C GLY A 43 8.53 -2.51 16.45
N ASN A 44 9.01 -1.38 15.96
CA ASN A 44 8.19 -0.22 15.61
C ASN A 44 7.27 -0.52 14.42
N LEU A 45 7.78 -1.15 13.35
CA LEU A 45 6.98 -1.53 12.19
C LEU A 45 5.90 -2.55 12.59
N PHE A 46 6.25 -3.57 13.35
CA PHE A 46 5.29 -4.61 13.74
C PHE A 46 4.20 -4.08 14.68
N ALA A 47 4.54 -3.15 15.57
CA ALA A 47 3.55 -2.48 16.41
C ALA A 47 2.60 -1.60 15.58
N HIS A 48 3.13 -0.81 14.64
CA HIS A 48 2.32 0.08 13.81
C HIS A 48 1.39 -0.68 12.85
N PHE A 49 1.90 -1.76 12.24
CA PHE A 49 1.16 -2.55 11.25
C PHE A 49 0.44 -3.77 11.84
N ASP A 50 0.28 -3.84 13.16
CA ASP A 50 -0.42 -4.94 13.87
C ASP A 50 0.09 -6.33 13.47
N LEU A 51 1.41 -6.48 13.39
CA LEU A 51 2.09 -7.73 13.04
C LEU A 51 2.75 -8.42 14.24
N THR A 52 2.70 -7.81 15.43
CA THR A 52 3.40 -8.32 16.63
C THR A 52 2.94 -9.72 17.02
N SER A 53 1.63 -9.98 16.96
CA SER A 53 1.05 -11.27 17.33
C SER A 53 1.47 -12.41 16.40
N VAL A 54 1.78 -12.10 15.15
CA VAL A 54 2.20 -13.07 14.12
C VAL A 54 3.68 -13.01 13.78
N ALA A 55 4.47 -12.29 14.57
CA ALA A 55 5.90 -12.06 14.32
C ALA A 55 6.74 -13.32 14.12
N ARG A 56 6.33 -14.42 14.75
CA ARG A 56 7.00 -15.73 14.69
C ARG A 56 6.44 -16.66 13.62
N GLU A 57 5.36 -16.26 12.96
CA GLU A 57 4.75 -17.05 11.91
C GLU A 57 5.50 -16.89 10.59
N PRO A 58 5.54 -17.93 9.74
CA PRO A 58 6.04 -17.81 8.39
C PRO A 58 5.07 -16.96 7.55
N ALA A 59 5.59 -16.28 6.52
CA ALA A 59 4.77 -15.44 5.64
C ALA A 59 3.63 -16.21 4.96
N SER A 60 3.80 -17.51 4.71
CA SER A 60 2.80 -18.39 4.13
C SER A 60 1.58 -18.65 5.02
N ALA A 61 1.72 -18.46 6.34
CA ALA A 61 0.62 -18.64 7.30
C ALA A 61 -0.26 -17.40 7.48
N LEU A 62 0.15 -16.26 6.93
CA LEU A 62 -0.61 -15.00 7.05
C LEU A 62 -1.86 -15.02 6.14
N ASP A 63 -2.93 -14.42 6.64
CA ASP A 63 -4.10 -14.07 5.83
C ASP A 63 -3.79 -12.91 4.86
N SER A 64 -4.74 -12.57 3.99
CA SER A 64 -4.54 -11.53 2.98
C SER A 64 -4.32 -10.15 3.59
N GLU A 65 -5.04 -9.78 4.66
CA GLU A 65 -4.86 -8.51 5.36
C GLU A 65 -3.43 -8.38 5.91
N LYS A 66 -2.96 -9.41 6.63
CA LYS A 66 -1.61 -9.40 7.22
C LYS A 66 -0.51 -9.42 6.15
N ARG A 67 -0.74 -10.06 5.01
CA ARG A 67 0.21 -9.99 3.86
C ARG A 67 0.31 -8.59 3.29
N HIS A 68 -0.80 -7.86 3.14
CA HIS A 68 -0.77 -6.45 2.71
C HIS A 68 0.00 -5.58 3.71
N LEU A 69 -0.27 -5.73 5.00
CA LEU A 69 0.43 -4.99 6.06
C LEU A 69 1.92 -5.33 6.10
N LEU A 70 2.29 -6.60 5.91
CA LEU A 70 3.69 -7.02 5.82
C LEU A 70 4.39 -6.43 4.59
N ALA A 71 3.72 -6.37 3.43
CA ALA A 71 4.28 -5.76 2.23
C ALA A 71 4.64 -4.28 2.44
N ILE A 72 3.78 -3.54 3.15
CA ILE A 72 4.01 -2.14 3.50
C ILE A 72 5.17 -2.02 4.51
N ALA A 73 5.16 -2.83 5.57
CA ALA A 73 6.23 -2.85 6.57
C ALA A 73 7.60 -3.18 5.95
N ALA A 74 7.64 -4.15 5.03
CA ALA A 74 8.84 -4.50 4.29
C ALA A 74 9.38 -3.33 3.47
N ALA A 75 8.51 -2.61 2.76
CA ALA A 75 8.89 -1.43 1.98
C ALA A 75 9.45 -0.30 2.86
N LEU A 76 9.02 -0.22 4.12
CA LEU A 76 9.45 0.79 5.09
C LEU A 76 10.72 0.41 5.88
N SER A 77 11.14 -0.85 5.86
CA SER A 77 12.22 -1.35 6.74
C SER A 77 13.56 -0.61 6.56
N PHE A 78 13.85 -0.10 5.39
CA PHE A 78 15.03 0.73 5.10
C PHE A 78 14.78 2.24 5.18
N SER A 79 13.74 2.66 5.88
CA SER A 79 13.42 4.07 6.11
C SER A 79 13.42 4.92 4.82
N PRO A 80 12.65 4.56 3.78
CA PRO A 80 12.60 5.32 2.54
C PRO A 80 12.04 6.73 2.78
N ALA A 81 12.36 7.67 1.88
CA ALA A 81 11.81 9.02 1.93
C ALA A 81 10.31 9.05 1.58
N ALA A 82 9.89 8.14 0.69
CA ALA A 82 8.51 8.02 0.25
C ALA A 82 8.15 6.57 -0.07
N ILE A 83 6.86 6.26 -0.07
CA ILE A 83 6.30 5.00 -0.56
C ILE A 83 5.53 5.26 -1.85
N VAL A 84 5.71 4.37 -2.82
CA VAL A 84 4.85 4.25 -4.01
C VAL A 84 4.08 2.94 -3.90
N ALA A 85 2.76 3.02 -3.84
CA ALA A 85 1.88 1.88 -3.69
C ALA A 85 0.94 1.73 -4.89
N ASP A 86 0.84 0.53 -5.43
CA ASP A 86 -0.06 0.18 -6.53
C ASP A 86 -1.18 -0.71 -5.98
N GLU A 87 -2.41 -0.20 -5.99
CA GLU A 87 -3.61 -0.88 -5.49
C GLU A 87 -3.43 -1.47 -4.07
N PRO A 88 -3.06 -0.67 -3.05
CA PRO A 88 -2.62 -1.18 -1.76
C PRO A 88 -3.68 -1.93 -0.96
N THR A 89 -4.96 -1.80 -1.31
CA THR A 89 -6.09 -2.45 -0.62
C THR A 89 -6.87 -3.41 -1.51
N LYS A 90 -6.41 -3.65 -2.75
CA LYS A 90 -7.15 -4.47 -3.71
C LYS A 90 -7.27 -5.93 -3.27
N GLY A 91 -8.50 -6.45 -3.37
CA GLY A 91 -8.78 -7.85 -3.02
C GLY A 91 -9.12 -8.07 -1.55
N LEU A 92 -9.15 -7.00 -0.75
CA LEU A 92 -9.62 -7.01 0.64
C LEU A 92 -11.10 -6.64 0.71
N ASP A 93 -11.77 -7.14 1.75
CA ASP A 93 -13.10 -6.64 2.11
C ASP A 93 -13.03 -5.20 2.65
N GLU A 94 -14.17 -4.55 2.85
CA GLU A 94 -14.24 -3.16 3.28
C GLU A 94 -13.54 -2.91 4.61
N VAL A 95 -13.67 -3.82 5.57
CA VAL A 95 -13.10 -3.68 6.91
C VAL A 95 -11.58 -3.81 6.87
N ALA A 96 -11.07 -4.84 6.19
CA ALA A 96 -9.63 -5.05 6.02
C ALA A 96 -8.99 -3.94 5.19
N SER A 97 -9.67 -3.47 4.12
CA SER A 97 -9.23 -2.31 3.33
C SER A 97 -9.07 -1.06 4.19
N ALA A 98 -10.05 -0.77 5.06
CA ALA A 98 -9.99 0.38 5.95
C ALA A 98 -8.82 0.28 6.96
N ARG A 99 -8.54 -0.91 7.49
CA ARG A 99 -7.41 -1.13 8.40
C ARG A 99 -6.06 -0.93 7.71
N VAL A 100 -5.90 -1.52 6.52
CA VAL A 100 -4.66 -1.39 5.73
C VAL A 100 -4.44 0.07 5.31
N ALA A 101 -5.47 0.75 4.81
CA ALA A 101 -5.39 2.15 4.43
C ALA A 101 -5.04 3.04 5.63
N LYS A 102 -5.71 2.85 6.78
CA LYS A 102 -5.42 3.58 8.01
C LYS A 102 -3.96 3.39 8.44
N ALA A 103 -3.45 2.16 8.43
CA ALA A 103 -2.07 1.88 8.79
C ALA A 103 -1.07 2.54 7.83
N LEU A 104 -1.34 2.51 6.51
CA LEU A 104 -0.51 3.13 5.49
C LEU A 104 -0.46 4.66 5.64
N PHE A 105 -1.62 5.30 5.73
CA PHE A 105 -1.72 6.77 5.73
C PHE A 105 -1.42 7.42 7.09
N SER A 106 -1.47 6.68 8.18
CA SER A 106 -1.07 7.17 9.52
C SER A 106 0.44 7.05 9.77
N TYR A 107 1.19 6.37 8.92
CA TYR A 107 2.64 6.31 9.02
C TYR A 107 3.26 7.62 8.52
N ASP A 108 4.22 8.17 9.27
CA ASP A 108 4.85 9.47 8.96
C ASP A 108 5.82 9.38 7.77
N LYS A 109 5.27 9.20 6.58
CA LYS A 109 5.99 9.18 5.30
C LYS A 109 5.10 9.71 4.19
N GLN A 110 5.71 10.29 3.18
CA GLN A 110 5.00 10.63 1.96
C GLN A 110 4.54 9.35 1.24
N VAL A 111 3.26 9.30 0.90
CA VAL A 111 2.66 8.19 0.15
C VAL A 111 2.16 8.70 -1.19
N VAL A 112 2.59 8.04 -2.26
CA VAL A 112 2.02 8.19 -3.60
C VAL A 112 1.41 6.83 -3.96
N PHE A 113 0.15 6.80 -4.33
CA PHE A 113 -0.51 5.53 -4.63
C PHE A 113 -1.41 5.63 -5.85
N ALA A 114 -1.60 4.51 -6.54
CA ALA A 114 -2.56 4.34 -7.61
C ALA A 114 -3.69 3.44 -7.13
N THR A 115 -4.93 3.81 -7.42
CA THR A 115 -6.10 3.02 -7.08
C THR A 115 -7.29 3.34 -7.99
N HIS A 116 -8.21 2.40 -8.11
CA HIS A 116 -9.55 2.61 -8.66
C HIS A 116 -10.62 2.79 -7.58
N ASP A 117 -10.24 2.72 -6.30
CA ASP A 117 -11.14 2.90 -5.16
C ASP A 117 -11.37 4.40 -4.91
N THR A 118 -12.45 4.92 -5.48
CA THR A 118 -12.85 6.33 -5.35
C THR A 118 -13.29 6.68 -3.93
N ASP A 119 -13.84 5.72 -3.19
CA ASP A 119 -14.28 5.94 -1.80
C ASP A 119 -13.08 6.16 -0.88
N LEU A 120 -11.99 5.43 -1.09
CA LEU A 120 -10.74 5.62 -0.38
C LEU A 120 -10.17 7.04 -0.60
N ILE A 121 -10.23 7.53 -1.84
CA ILE A 121 -9.66 8.83 -2.22
C ILE A 121 -10.33 10.01 -1.50
N VAL A 122 -11.65 9.96 -1.28
CA VAL A 122 -12.42 11.06 -0.69
C VAL A 122 -12.55 11.01 0.82
N ARG A 123 -12.01 9.98 1.48
CA ARG A 123 -12.09 9.86 2.95
C ARG A 123 -11.22 10.92 3.63
N PRO A 124 -11.81 11.83 4.43
CA PRO A 124 -11.05 12.93 5.03
C PRO A 124 -9.99 12.47 6.03
N GLU A 125 -10.17 11.32 6.67
CA GLU A 125 -9.22 10.74 7.62
C GLU A 125 -7.86 10.36 7.01
N TYR A 126 -7.78 10.19 5.69
CA TYR A 126 -6.53 9.88 5.00
C TYR A 126 -5.78 11.11 4.52
N ALA A 127 -6.39 12.30 4.61
CA ALA A 127 -5.78 13.58 4.29
C ALA A 127 -5.07 13.63 2.91
N ILE A 128 -5.66 13.01 1.90
CA ILE A 128 -5.12 13.01 0.54
C ILE A 128 -5.20 14.42 -0.02
N GLY A 129 -4.05 15.01 -0.35
CA GLY A 129 -3.98 16.44 -0.73
C GLY A 129 -4.09 16.71 -2.22
N ARG A 130 -3.76 15.72 -3.08
CA ARG A 130 -3.72 15.90 -4.53
C ARG A 130 -3.99 14.59 -5.24
N VAL A 131 -4.78 14.64 -6.30
CA VAL A 131 -5.12 13.49 -7.14
C VAL A 131 -4.87 13.82 -8.60
N LEU A 132 -4.23 12.89 -9.30
CA LEU A 132 -4.05 12.91 -10.74
C LEU A 132 -4.95 11.84 -11.35
N VAL A 133 -5.78 12.19 -12.33
CA VAL A 133 -6.49 11.22 -13.15
C VAL A 133 -5.67 10.96 -14.41
N VAL A 134 -5.37 9.70 -14.66
CA VAL A 134 -4.59 9.25 -15.80
C VAL A 134 -5.49 8.48 -16.75
N ASP A 135 -5.51 8.88 -18.01
CA ASP A 135 -6.22 8.20 -19.06
C ASP A 135 -5.40 8.24 -20.35
N ASP A 136 -5.41 7.14 -21.10
CA ASP A 136 -4.67 6.99 -22.35
C ASP A 136 -3.21 7.53 -22.24
N HIS A 137 -2.50 7.08 -21.18
CA HIS A 137 -1.11 7.43 -20.88
C HIS A 137 -0.86 8.93 -20.62
N ARG A 138 -1.90 9.71 -20.31
CA ARG A 138 -1.80 11.14 -20.03
C ARG A 138 -2.50 11.50 -18.72
N VAL A 139 -1.99 12.51 -18.06
CA VAL A 139 -2.71 13.16 -16.96
C VAL A 139 -3.79 14.03 -17.59
N VAL A 140 -5.05 13.68 -17.34
CA VAL A 140 -6.23 14.37 -17.87
C VAL A 140 -6.89 15.28 -16.84
N PHE A 141 -6.56 15.10 -15.57
CA PHE A 141 -6.99 15.96 -14.48
C PHE A 141 -5.93 15.99 -13.36
N ASP A 142 -5.80 17.12 -12.70
CA ASP A 142 -4.92 17.35 -11.56
C ASP A 142 -5.61 18.32 -10.60
N GLY A 143 -5.92 17.87 -9.39
CA GLY A 143 -6.64 18.70 -8.44
C GLY A 143 -7.00 18.02 -7.12
N ALA A 144 -8.01 18.58 -6.45
CA ALA A 144 -8.49 18.10 -5.17
C ALA A 144 -9.21 16.74 -5.28
N PRO A 145 -9.21 15.92 -4.22
CA PRO A 145 -9.73 14.55 -4.26
C PRO A 145 -11.18 14.44 -4.76
N ARG A 146 -12.08 15.27 -4.25
CA ARG A 146 -13.50 15.21 -4.62
C ARG A 146 -13.73 15.59 -6.09
N GLU A 147 -13.11 16.65 -6.54
CA GLU A 147 -13.20 17.09 -7.94
C GLU A 147 -12.61 16.04 -8.90
N ALA A 148 -11.51 15.41 -8.49
CA ALA A 148 -10.88 14.34 -9.27
C ALA A 148 -11.77 13.10 -9.38
N VAL A 149 -12.46 12.72 -8.31
CA VAL A 149 -13.40 11.59 -8.31
C VAL A 149 -14.62 11.88 -9.17
N ASP A 150 -15.17 13.11 -9.12
CA ASP A 150 -16.27 13.53 -9.98
C ASP A 150 -15.86 13.46 -11.44
N PHE A 151 -14.69 14.02 -11.79
CA PHE A 151 -14.13 13.97 -13.13
C PHE A 151 -13.93 12.52 -13.62
N TYR A 152 -13.33 11.66 -12.79
CA TYR A 152 -13.09 10.25 -13.11
C TYR A 152 -14.39 9.48 -13.35
N THR A 153 -15.40 9.71 -12.52
CA THR A 153 -16.72 9.09 -12.65
C THR A 153 -17.39 9.45 -13.98
N ASP A 154 -17.35 10.71 -14.35
CA ASP A 154 -17.91 11.18 -15.63
C ASP A 154 -17.13 10.63 -16.82
N LEU A 155 -15.80 10.57 -16.74
CA LEU A 155 -14.95 9.97 -17.77
C LEU A 155 -15.29 8.49 -18.01
N VAL A 156 -15.41 7.71 -16.93
CA VAL A 156 -15.74 6.28 -17.00
C VAL A 156 -17.14 6.09 -17.60
N ARG A 157 -18.12 6.91 -17.18
CA ARG A 157 -19.49 6.88 -17.73
C ARG A 157 -19.50 7.15 -19.22
N SER A 158 -18.83 8.20 -19.68
CA SER A 158 -18.74 8.58 -21.10
C SER A 158 -18.14 7.47 -21.96
N LYS A 159 -17.08 6.82 -21.48
CA LYS A 159 -16.47 5.68 -22.16
C LYS A 159 -17.39 4.46 -22.25
N TYR A 160 -18.14 4.20 -21.19
CA TYR A 160 -19.10 3.10 -21.18
C TYR A 160 -20.25 3.32 -22.17
N GLU A 161 -20.75 4.56 -22.27
CA GLU A 161 -21.81 4.93 -23.22
C GLU A 161 -21.33 4.83 -24.67
N ALA A 162 -20.10 5.33 -24.96
CA ALA A 162 -19.49 5.22 -26.28
C ALA A 162 -19.33 3.75 -26.71
N ALA A 163 -18.85 2.89 -25.80
CA ALA A 163 -18.68 1.45 -26.09
C ALA A 163 -20.01 0.70 -26.32
N LYS A 164 -21.13 1.21 -25.81
CA LYS A 164 -22.47 0.68 -26.11
C LYS A 164 -22.98 1.13 -27.49
N GLY A 165 -22.70 2.37 -27.89
CA GLY A 165 -23.10 2.91 -29.19
C GLY A 165 -22.44 2.20 -30.35
N ASP A 166 -21.20 1.74 -30.22
CA ASP A 166 -20.46 1.01 -31.25
C ASP A 166 -20.93 -0.45 -31.48
N ARG A 167 -21.83 -0.95 -30.65
CA ARG A 167 -22.41 -2.31 -30.74
C ARG A 167 -23.85 -2.35 -31.26
N ALA A 168 -24.41 -1.20 -31.59
CA ALA A 168 -25.76 -1.06 -32.17
C ALA A 168 -25.66 -0.80 -33.67
#